data_95016ce85cd8662f76eb51d50a573b43
#
_entry.id   95016ce85cd8662f76eb51d50a573b43
#
_cell.length_a   1.000
_cell.length_b   1.000
_cell.length_c   1.000
_cell.angle_alpha   90.00
_cell.angle_beta   90.00
_cell.angle_gamma   90.00
#
_symmetry.space_group_name_H-M   'P 1'
#
loop_
_entity.id
_entity.type
_entity.pdbx_description
1 polymer ?
#
loop_
_entity_poly.entity_id
_entity_poly.type
_entity_poly.pdbx_seq_one_letter_code
_entity_poly.pdbx_strand_id
1 'polypeptide(L)'
;GPVERKVVRIVTPGTLTDSQLLPDRDDRILLAVQPAARAARGGGAAEGRPGAARHGTGTMERVGRLGLAWMVVASGECWLAELAPEALARELDRLRPAEVVLPEGATLPQALADALAGAAIARAPAWQFDATRSQRRLTGLLGTRDLAGFGAQHLDAAVAAAGALL
;
A
#
# COMPACT_ATOMS: atom_id res chain seq x y z
N GLY A 1 9.31 18.44 -10.22
CA GLY A 1 8.46 18.98 -9.16
C GLY A 1 8.46 18.08 -7.94
N PRO A 2 8.21 18.59 -6.75
CA PRO A 2 8.20 17.75 -5.55
C PRO A 2 7.13 16.66 -5.69
N VAL A 3 7.52 15.42 -5.49
CA VAL A 3 6.59 14.28 -5.44
C VAL A 3 5.77 14.44 -4.17
N GLU A 4 4.50 14.75 -4.32
CA GLU A 4 3.58 14.87 -3.20
C GLU A 4 3.42 13.50 -2.53
N ARG A 5 3.98 13.40 -1.33
CA ARG A 5 3.93 12.22 -0.51
C ARG A 5 2.83 12.40 0.52
N LYS A 6 1.72 11.70 0.36
CA LYS A 6 0.66 11.71 1.36
C LYS A 6 0.80 10.47 2.23
N VAL A 7 1.23 10.65 3.46
CA VAL A 7 1.25 9.61 4.49
C VAL A 7 0.03 9.79 5.37
N VAL A 8 -0.75 8.74 5.52
CA VAL A 8 -1.95 8.72 6.36
C VAL A 8 -1.74 7.73 7.49
N ARG A 9 -1.95 8.19 8.72
CA ARG A 9 -1.93 7.34 9.91
C ARG A 9 -3.32 6.81 10.19
N ILE A 10 -3.43 5.51 10.34
CA ILE A 10 -4.65 4.83 10.74
C ILE A 10 -4.37 4.14 12.07
N VAL A 11 -5.17 4.45 13.09
CA VAL A 11 -5.09 3.80 14.41
C VAL A 11 -6.29 2.87 14.52
N THR A 12 -6.05 1.58 14.66
CA THR A 12 -7.12 0.60 14.89
C THR A 12 -7.42 0.51 16.38
N PRO A 13 -8.68 0.72 16.81
CA PRO A 13 -9.05 0.49 18.20
C PRO A 13 -9.06 -1.01 18.50
N GLY A 14 -8.22 -1.47 19.42
CA GLY A 14 -8.26 -2.87 19.85
C GLY A 14 -6.95 -3.48 20.32
N THR A 15 -5.83 -2.79 20.20
CA THR A 15 -4.55 -3.23 20.76
C THR A 15 -4.11 -2.37 21.94
N LEU A 16 -4.97 -2.29 22.95
CA LEU A 16 -4.55 -1.94 24.31
C LEU A 16 -4.04 -3.23 24.96
N THR A 17 -2.95 -3.75 24.47
CA THR A 17 -2.15 -4.68 25.24
C THR A 17 -1.22 -3.85 26.10
N ASP A 18 -1.33 -4.07 27.38
CA ASP A 18 -0.56 -3.45 28.46
C ASP A 18 0.92 -3.39 28.06
N SER A 19 1.38 -2.21 27.72
CA SER A 19 2.70 -1.97 27.16
C SER A 19 3.84 -2.05 28.15
N GLN A 20 3.56 -2.55 29.37
CA GLN A 20 4.53 -2.59 30.47
C GLN A 20 5.20 -3.97 30.71
N LEU A 21 4.84 -4.99 29.92
CA LEU A 21 5.31 -6.37 30.20
C LEU A 21 6.26 -6.98 29.15
N LEU A 22 6.73 -6.22 28.16
CA LEU A 22 7.70 -6.71 27.18
C LEU A 22 9.05 -5.98 27.34
N PRO A 23 10.08 -6.62 27.86
CA PRO A 23 11.45 -6.15 27.72
C PRO A 23 11.89 -6.35 26.26
N ASP A 24 12.54 -5.35 25.70
CA ASP A 24 13.00 -5.26 24.31
C ASP A 24 11.87 -5.03 23.28
N ARG A 25 11.39 -3.80 23.27
CA ARG A 25 10.57 -3.28 22.18
C ARG A 25 11.46 -2.94 20.98
N ASP A 26 11.84 -3.92 20.24
CA ASP A 26 12.05 -3.70 18.82
C ASP A 26 10.67 -3.41 18.22
N ASP A 27 10.45 -2.16 17.83
CA ASP A 27 9.25 -1.73 17.08
C ASP A 27 9.25 -2.45 15.73
N ARG A 28 8.88 -3.74 15.75
CA ARG A 28 8.86 -4.56 14.54
C ARG A 28 7.83 -3.97 13.59
N ILE A 29 8.32 -3.55 12.43
CA ILE A 29 7.48 -3.04 11.35
C ILE A 29 7.23 -4.17 10.37
N LEU A 30 5.96 -4.45 10.10
CA LEU A 30 5.52 -5.24 8.95
C LEU A 30 5.17 -4.27 7.83
N LEU A 31 5.71 -4.50 6.65
CA LEU A 31 5.45 -3.70 5.46
C LEU A 31 4.78 -4.56 4.39
N ALA A 32 3.59 -4.18 3.95
CA ALA A 32 2.98 -4.76 2.75
C ALA A 32 3.20 -3.82 1.56
N VAL A 33 3.57 -4.39 0.42
CA VAL A 33 3.79 -3.65 -0.82
C VAL A 33 2.88 -4.22 -1.89
N GLN A 34 2.00 -3.37 -2.42
CA GLN A 34 1.22 -3.65 -3.61
C GLN A 34 1.96 -3.08 -4.82
N PRO A 35 2.52 -3.92 -5.69
CA PRO A 35 3.10 -3.45 -6.94
C PRO A 35 2.04 -2.72 -7.79
N ALA A 36 2.47 -1.73 -8.56
CA ALA A 36 1.59 -1.06 -9.48
C ALA A 36 0.88 -2.08 -10.39
N ALA A 37 -0.42 -1.95 -10.53
CA ALA A 37 -1.15 -2.73 -11.49
C ALA A 37 -0.52 -2.49 -12.87
N ARG A 38 -0.01 -3.55 -13.47
CA ARG A 38 0.43 -3.52 -14.86
C ARG A 38 -0.79 -3.10 -15.67
N ALA A 39 -0.75 -1.94 -16.32
CA ALA A 39 -1.80 -1.56 -17.25
C ALA A 39 -2.00 -2.77 -18.17
N ALA A 40 -3.15 -3.41 -18.05
CA ALA A 40 -3.52 -4.49 -18.95
C ALA A 40 -3.43 -3.89 -20.35
N ARG A 41 -2.47 -4.33 -21.16
CA ARG A 41 -2.47 -4.04 -22.58
C ARG A 41 -3.72 -4.71 -23.10
N GLY A 42 -4.80 -3.94 -23.14
CA GLY A 42 -6.03 -4.34 -23.78
C GLY A 42 -5.71 -4.56 -25.26
N GLY A 43 -5.51 -5.80 -25.65
CA GLY A 43 -5.70 -6.24 -27.00
C GLY A 43 -7.20 -6.21 -27.25
N GLY A 44 -7.67 -5.16 -27.88
CA GLY A 44 -9.05 -4.99 -28.30
C GLY A 44 -9.08 -3.84 -29.26
N ALA A 45 -8.87 -4.15 -30.54
CA ALA A 45 -9.20 -3.24 -31.62
C ALA A 45 -10.69 -2.92 -31.56
N ALA A 46 -11.02 -1.68 -31.27
CA ALA A 46 -12.31 -1.09 -31.60
C ALA A 46 -12.06 0.25 -32.23
N GLU A 47 -12.21 0.27 -33.53
CA GLU A 47 -12.32 1.46 -34.35
C GLU A 47 -13.51 2.33 -33.87
N GLY A 48 -13.31 3.63 -33.89
CA GLY A 48 -14.42 4.52 -34.06
C GLY A 48 -14.62 5.63 -33.06
N ARG A 49 -14.18 6.78 -33.43
CA ARG A 49 -14.70 8.15 -33.39
C ARG A 49 -13.86 9.17 -32.64
N PRO A 50 -13.47 10.25 -33.32
CA PRO A 50 -12.85 11.41 -32.70
C PRO A 50 -13.95 12.33 -32.14
N GLY A 51 -13.84 12.71 -30.89
CA GLY A 51 -14.74 13.71 -30.35
C GLY A 51 -14.69 13.82 -28.82
N ALA A 52 -14.20 14.95 -28.40
CA ALA A 52 -14.26 15.51 -27.06
C ALA A 52 -12.99 15.35 -26.20
N ALA A 53 -12.16 16.39 -26.31
CA ALA A 53 -11.16 16.74 -25.30
C ALA A 53 -11.84 16.87 -23.92
N ARG A 54 -11.48 15.97 -23.00
CA ARG A 54 -11.74 16.17 -21.59
C ARG A 54 -10.41 16.34 -20.89
N HIS A 55 -10.18 17.54 -20.44
CA HIS A 55 -9.13 17.91 -19.52
C HIS A 55 -9.29 17.09 -18.24
N GLY A 56 -8.49 16.07 -18.10
CA GLY A 56 -8.39 15.24 -16.91
C GLY A 56 -6.92 15.06 -16.57
N THR A 57 -6.30 16.09 -16.01
CA THR A 57 -4.88 16.09 -15.59
C THR A 57 -4.58 15.23 -14.38
N GLY A 58 -5.55 14.46 -13.87
CA GLY A 58 -5.39 13.67 -12.64
C GLY A 58 -5.12 12.18 -12.80
N THR A 59 -5.30 11.62 -13.99
CA THR A 59 -5.37 10.15 -14.15
C THR A 59 -4.08 9.51 -14.65
N MET A 60 -3.19 10.25 -15.30
CA MET A 60 -1.97 9.70 -15.87
C MET A 60 -0.80 9.52 -14.87
N GLU A 61 -0.78 10.28 -13.77
CA GLU A 61 0.28 10.19 -12.75
C GLU A 61 0.16 8.97 -11.80
N ARG A 62 -0.98 8.29 -11.80
CA ARG A 62 -1.22 7.14 -10.90
C ARG A 62 -0.83 5.80 -11.49
N VAL A 63 -0.59 5.73 -12.78
CA VAL A 63 -0.16 4.51 -13.46
C VAL A 63 1.31 4.25 -13.09
N GLY A 64 1.53 3.24 -12.28
CA GLY A 64 2.86 2.82 -11.89
C GLY A 64 3.26 3.09 -10.44
N ARG A 65 2.38 3.67 -9.61
CA ARG A 65 2.67 3.88 -8.19
C ARG A 65 2.57 2.59 -7.39
N LEU A 66 3.49 2.42 -6.46
CA LEU A 66 3.45 1.35 -5.47
C LEU A 66 2.55 1.78 -4.31
N GLY A 67 1.67 0.88 -3.88
CA GLY A 67 0.96 1.03 -2.61
C GLY A 67 1.76 0.41 -1.48
N LEU A 68 1.96 1.16 -0.41
CA LEU A 68 2.59 0.71 0.82
C LEU A 68 1.63 0.83 1.98
N ALA A 69 1.59 -0.22 2.79
CA ALA A 69 1.01 -0.17 4.12
C ALA A 69 2.05 -0.73 5.09
N TRP A 70 2.26 -0.06 6.22
CA TRP A 70 3.12 -0.62 7.26
C TRP A 70 2.48 -0.47 8.63
N MET A 71 2.76 -1.43 9.47
CA MET A 71 2.21 -1.51 10.80
C MET A 71 3.32 -1.77 11.82
N VAL A 72 3.28 -1.04 12.92
CA VAL A 72 4.07 -1.37 14.12
C VAL A 72 3.32 -2.44 14.88
N VAL A 73 3.90 -3.64 14.96
CA VAL A 73 3.22 -4.82 15.55
C VAL A 73 2.85 -4.58 17.02
N ALA A 74 3.71 -3.89 17.77
CA ALA A 74 3.49 -3.65 19.19
C ALA A 74 2.32 -2.70 19.48
N SER A 75 2.07 -1.70 18.64
CA SER A 75 1.02 -0.68 18.85
C SER A 75 -0.22 -0.88 17.98
N GLY A 76 -0.11 -1.66 16.91
CA GLY A 76 -1.17 -1.77 15.90
C GLY A 76 -1.35 -0.51 15.06
N GLU A 77 -0.47 0.48 15.21
CA GLU A 77 -0.50 1.67 14.37
C GLU A 77 -0.16 1.32 12.93
N CYS A 78 -0.98 1.77 12.00
CA CYS A 78 -0.84 1.51 10.57
C CYS A 78 -0.76 2.81 9.77
N TRP A 79 0.10 2.83 8.77
CA TRP A 79 0.27 3.96 7.85
C TRP A 79 0.14 3.48 6.42
N LEU A 80 -0.38 4.36 5.59
CA LEU A 80 -0.57 4.15 4.17
C LEU A 80 0.20 5.20 3.37
N ALA A 81 0.82 4.77 2.28
CA ALA A 81 1.46 5.68 1.34
C ALA A 81 1.43 5.11 -0.08
N GLU A 82 1.39 5.99 -1.07
CA GLU A 82 1.67 5.63 -2.45
C GLU A 82 2.90 6.38 -2.93
N LEU A 83 3.81 5.69 -3.57
CA LEU A 83 5.07 6.26 -4.02
C LEU A 83 5.50 5.71 -5.38
N ALA A 84 6.39 6.43 -6.03
CA ALA A 84 7.03 5.95 -7.24
C ALA A 84 8.00 4.80 -6.89
N PRO A 85 8.18 3.80 -7.78
CA PRO A 85 9.05 2.65 -7.52
C PRO A 85 10.47 3.04 -7.10
N GLU A 86 11.00 4.13 -7.63
CA GLU A 86 12.35 4.63 -7.36
C GLU A 86 12.52 5.12 -5.91
N ALA A 87 11.42 5.47 -5.24
CA ALA A 87 11.43 5.94 -3.86
C ALA A 87 11.42 4.79 -2.84
N LEU A 88 11.15 3.55 -3.28
CA LEU A 88 11.00 2.41 -2.38
C LEU A 88 12.27 2.13 -1.57
N ALA A 89 13.44 2.15 -2.20
CA ALA A 89 14.70 1.87 -1.52
C ALA A 89 14.91 2.81 -0.31
N ARG A 90 14.64 4.10 -0.49
CA ARG A 90 14.72 5.08 0.60
C ARG A 90 13.71 4.81 1.72
N GLU A 91 12.51 4.36 1.35
CA GLU A 91 11.52 4.01 2.37
C GLU A 91 11.90 2.75 3.15
N LEU A 92 12.46 1.75 2.51
CA LEU A 92 12.97 0.56 3.18
C LEU A 92 14.10 0.91 4.15
N ASP A 93 15.03 1.78 3.73
CA ASP A 93 16.11 2.26 4.59
C ASP A 93 15.58 3.02 5.81
N ARG A 94 14.52 3.80 5.62
CA ARG A 94 13.88 4.56 6.69
C ARG A 94 13.08 3.69 7.65
N LEU A 95 12.28 2.78 7.11
CA LEU A 95 11.35 1.95 7.89
C LEU A 95 12.05 0.76 8.53
N ARG A 96 13.07 0.22 7.89
CA ARG A 96 13.78 -1.01 8.29
C ARG A 96 12.79 -2.11 8.70
N PRO A 97 11.87 -2.51 7.79
CA PRO A 97 10.85 -3.47 8.13
C PRO A 97 11.47 -4.82 8.51
N ALA A 98 10.92 -5.47 9.53
CA ALA A 98 11.31 -6.80 9.90
C ALA A 98 10.92 -7.82 8.82
N GLU A 99 9.81 -7.57 8.15
CA GLU A 99 9.29 -8.42 7.08
C GLU A 99 8.53 -7.58 6.05
N VAL A 100 8.66 -7.98 4.79
CA VAL A 100 7.93 -7.38 3.67
C VAL A 100 6.97 -8.39 3.08
N VAL A 101 5.70 -8.06 3.06
CA VAL A 101 4.62 -8.90 2.52
C VAL A 101 4.29 -8.48 1.09
N LEU A 102 4.32 -9.43 0.18
CA LEU A 102 4.02 -9.24 -1.24
C LEU A 102 2.89 -10.18 -1.68
N PRO A 103 2.08 -9.80 -2.68
CA PRO A 103 1.09 -10.72 -3.23
C PRO A 103 1.77 -11.91 -3.93
N GLU A 104 1.17 -13.09 -3.77
CA GLU A 104 1.55 -14.28 -4.52
C GLU A 104 1.40 -14.02 -6.03
N GLY A 105 2.34 -14.56 -6.82
CA GLY A 105 2.31 -14.41 -8.27
C GLY A 105 2.62 -13.01 -8.80
N ALA A 106 2.87 -12.03 -7.94
CA ALA A 106 3.25 -10.70 -8.40
C ALA A 106 4.63 -10.74 -9.07
N THR A 107 4.68 -10.26 -10.31
CA THR A 107 5.92 -10.02 -11.02
C THR A 107 6.49 -8.68 -10.54
N LEU A 108 7.67 -8.72 -9.94
CA LEU A 108 8.35 -7.53 -9.50
C LEU A 108 9.21 -6.96 -10.64
N PRO A 109 9.14 -5.66 -10.92
CA PRO A 109 10.15 -4.99 -11.73
C PRO A 109 11.54 -5.18 -11.11
N GLN A 110 12.59 -5.25 -11.94
CA GLN A 110 13.95 -5.49 -11.44
C GLN A 110 14.37 -4.51 -10.35
N ALA A 111 14.11 -3.22 -10.55
CA ALA A 111 14.41 -2.19 -9.55
C ALA A 111 13.74 -2.45 -8.19
N LEU A 112 12.53 -3.02 -8.20
CA LEU A 112 11.82 -3.38 -6.97
C LEU A 112 12.40 -4.64 -6.33
N ALA A 113 12.76 -5.62 -7.13
CA ALA A 113 13.43 -6.83 -6.65
C ALA A 113 14.80 -6.50 -6.03
N ASP A 114 15.56 -5.60 -6.65
CA ASP A 114 16.85 -5.15 -6.15
C ASP A 114 16.71 -4.40 -4.80
N ALA A 115 15.70 -3.52 -4.70
CA ALA A 115 15.43 -2.80 -3.46
C ALA A 115 15.02 -3.73 -2.30
N LEU A 116 14.43 -4.88 -2.60
CA LEU A 116 13.98 -5.86 -1.61
C LEU A 116 15.00 -6.98 -1.35
N ALA A 117 16.14 -6.99 -2.03
CA ALA A 117 17.09 -8.11 -2.00
C ALA A 117 17.63 -8.44 -0.59
N GLY A 118 17.66 -7.47 0.32
CA GLY A 118 18.10 -7.67 1.70
C GLY A 118 16.98 -7.84 2.73
N ALA A 119 15.72 -7.83 2.30
CA ALA A 119 14.55 -7.90 3.18
C ALA A 119 14.07 -9.34 3.38
N ALA A 120 13.54 -9.66 4.55
CA ALA A 120 12.76 -10.89 4.75
C ALA A 120 11.41 -10.74 4.02
N ILE A 121 11.14 -11.63 3.07
CA ILE A 121 9.93 -11.54 2.22
C ILE A 121 8.98 -12.68 2.55
N ALA A 122 7.73 -12.31 2.88
CA ALA A 122 6.59 -13.21 2.91
C ALA A 122 5.72 -13.03 1.67
N ARG A 123 5.00 -14.07 1.30
CA ARG A 123 3.99 -14.02 0.24
C ARG A 123 2.62 -14.27 0.83
N ALA A 124 1.67 -13.42 0.47
CA ALA A 124 0.28 -13.59 0.89
C ALA A 124 -0.62 -13.74 -0.34
N PRO A 125 -1.73 -14.47 -0.21
CA PRO A 125 -2.67 -14.67 -1.30
C PRO A 125 -3.10 -13.36 -1.94
N ALA A 126 -3.17 -13.32 -3.28
CA ALA A 126 -3.46 -12.09 -4.03
C ALA A 126 -4.81 -11.45 -3.63
N TRP A 127 -5.79 -12.24 -3.17
CA TRP A 127 -7.07 -11.71 -2.70
C TRP A 127 -6.98 -10.84 -1.44
N GLN A 128 -5.90 -10.95 -0.66
CA GLN A 128 -5.66 -10.07 0.49
C GLN A 128 -5.27 -8.64 0.05
N PHE A 129 -4.82 -8.49 -1.17
CA PHE A 129 -4.48 -7.21 -1.80
C PHE A 129 -5.62 -6.65 -2.67
N ASP A 130 -6.85 -7.07 -2.45
CA ASP A 130 -8.02 -6.50 -3.12
C ASP A 130 -8.43 -5.19 -2.45
N ALA A 131 -8.41 -4.08 -3.20
CA ALA A 131 -8.68 -2.74 -2.69
C ALA A 131 -10.10 -2.62 -2.11
N THR A 132 -11.11 -3.17 -2.78
CA THR A 132 -12.51 -3.09 -2.34
C THR A 132 -12.73 -3.85 -1.04
N ARG A 133 -12.18 -5.05 -0.95
CA ARG A 133 -12.24 -5.88 0.26
C ARG A 133 -11.50 -5.23 1.42
N SER A 134 -10.30 -4.73 1.16
CA SER A 134 -9.45 -4.05 2.13
C SER A 134 -10.12 -2.78 2.66
N GLN A 135 -10.73 -2.00 1.78
CA GLN A 135 -11.49 -0.81 2.18
C GLN A 135 -12.65 -1.17 3.12
N ARG A 136 -13.44 -2.19 2.78
CA ARG A 136 -14.55 -2.66 3.63
C ARG A 136 -14.06 -3.10 5.00
N ARG A 137 -12.93 -3.82 5.03
CA ARG A 137 -12.33 -4.31 6.27
C ARG A 137 -11.83 -3.16 7.14
N LEU A 138 -11.10 -2.21 6.55
CA LEU A 138 -10.62 -1.00 7.23
C LEU A 138 -11.78 -0.15 7.77
N THR A 139 -12.80 0.13 6.96
CA THR A 139 -13.94 0.92 7.41
C THR A 139 -14.72 0.23 8.53
N GLY A 140 -14.84 -1.10 8.46
CA GLY A 140 -15.42 -1.90 9.54
C GLY A 140 -14.64 -1.82 10.85
N LEU A 141 -13.31 -1.94 10.79
CA LEU A 141 -12.43 -1.83 11.95
C LEU A 141 -12.42 -0.42 12.56
N LEU A 142 -12.50 0.60 11.73
CA LEU A 142 -12.49 2.01 12.14
C LEU A 142 -13.88 2.52 12.54
N GLY A 143 -14.93 1.77 12.29
CA GLY A 143 -16.31 2.20 12.54
C GLY A 143 -16.75 3.38 11.67
N THR A 144 -16.19 3.51 10.46
CA THR A 144 -16.46 4.62 9.54
C THR A 144 -17.16 4.16 8.26
N ARG A 145 -17.80 5.09 7.55
CA ARG A 145 -18.43 4.80 6.26
C ARG A 145 -17.43 4.72 5.11
N ASP A 146 -16.37 5.53 5.19
CA ASP A 146 -15.35 5.66 4.18
C ASP A 146 -14.00 6.03 4.81
N LEU A 147 -12.98 6.15 3.98
CA LEU A 147 -11.63 6.53 4.40
C LEU A 147 -11.29 8.00 4.15
N ALA A 148 -12.31 8.83 3.80
CA ALA A 148 -12.10 10.25 3.50
C ALA A 148 -11.61 11.03 4.72
N GLY A 149 -12.17 10.75 5.89
CA GLY A 149 -11.75 11.37 7.16
C GLY A 149 -10.28 11.12 7.51
N PHE A 150 -9.69 10.06 6.97
CA PHE A 150 -8.27 9.73 7.11
C PHE A 150 -7.43 10.21 5.91
N GLY A 151 -8.06 10.82 4.90
CA GLY A 151 -7.41 11.24 3.68
C GLY A 151 -6.93 10.10 2.78
N ALA A 152 -7.43 8.88 2.99
CA ALA A 152 -7.02 7.68 2.27
C ALA A 152 -7.95 7.29 1.11
N GLN A 153 -9.00 8.08 0.81
CA GLN A 153 -9.98 7.79 -0.24
C GLN A 153 -9.42 7.67 -1.65
N HIS A 154 -8.18 8.09 -1.87
CA HIS A 154 -7.52 8.06 -3.18
C HIS A 154 -6.24 7.21 -3.17
N LEU A 155 -6.00 6.44 -2.12
CA LEU A 155 -4.82 5.60 -1.95
C LEU A 155 -5.17 4.12 -2.19
N ASP A 156 -5.76 3.82 -3.34
CA ASP A 156 -6.31 2.48 -3.63
C ASP A 156 -5.25 1.38 -3.54
N ALA A 157 -4.04 1.64 -4.06
CA ALA A 157 -2.95 0.67 -3.98
C ALA A 157 -2.44 0.48 -2.54
N ALA A 158 -2.37 1.55 -1.74
CA ALA A 158 -1.98 1.46 -0.35
C ALA A 158 -3.07 0.80 0.52
N VAL A 159 -4.34 1.08 0.23
CA VAL A 159 -5.48 0.40 0.86
C VAL A 159 -5.45 -1.10 0.55
N ALA A 160 -5.16 -1.47 -0.71
CA ALA A 160 -4.98 -2.86 -1.09
C ALA A 160 -3.85 -3.53 -0.30
N ALA A 161 -2.70 -2.87 -0.17
CA ALA A 161 -1.58 -3.37 0.64
C ALA A 161 -1.96 -3.55 2.12
N ALA A 162 -2.75 -2.64 2.69
CA ALA A 162 -3.20 -2.75 4.07
C ALA A 162 -4.03 -4.02 4.33
N GLY A 163 -4.76 -4.49 3.34
CA GLY A 163 -5.53 -5.74 3.46
C GLY A 163 -4.70 -6.96 3.80
N ALA A 164 -3.42 -6.97 3.42
CA ALA A 164 -2.51 -8.07 3.73
C ALA A 164 -1.94 -8.02 5.16
N LEU A 165 -2.11 -6.90 5.86
CA LEU A 165 -1.65 -6.72 7.25
C LEU A 165 -2.77 -6.91 8.27
N LEU A 166 -4.02 -6.97 7.82
CA LEU A 166 -5.22 -7.08 8.64
C LEU A 166 -5.76 -8.51 8.66
#